data_5d8d4fc7d371b73bc44581a89e4de0f8
#
_entry.id   5d8d4fc7d371b73bc44581a89e4de0f8
#
_cell.length_a   1.000
_cell.length_b   1.000
_cell.length_c   1.000
_cell.angle_alpha   90.00
_cell.angle_beta   90.00
_cell.angle_gamma   90.00
#
_symmetry.space_group_name_H-M   'P 1'
#
loop_
_entity.id
_entity.type
_entity.pdbx_description
1 polymer ?
#
loop_
_entity_poly.entity_id
_entity_poly.type
_entity_poly.pdbx_seq_one_letter_code
_entity_poly.pdbx_strand_id
1 'polypeptide(L)'
;MPGPARAGALLYASNMERIASFYEKVLSMVRLTSSGERIVIESPDIQMLIHAYPPHIARTVSLQNPPLFRQTPLRLFFTVPSIDAARTIAANLGGVVQTEKWQGPGFKVCNATDPEGNIFQVRESAL
;
A
#
# COMPACT_ATOMS: atom_id res chain seq x y z
N MET A 1 -1.05 -25.85 -10.88
CA MET A 1 -1.39 -24.67 -10.07
C MET A 1 -0.19 -24.22 -9.27
N PRO A 2 0.13 -22.96 -9.31
CA PRO A 2 1.15 -22.47 -8.39
C PRO A 2 0.65 -22.63 -6.95
N GLY A 3 1.57 -22.90 -6.04
CA GLY A 3 1.25 -22.96 -4.63
C GLY A 3 0.94 -21.56 -4.08
N PRO A 4 0.78 -21.44 -2.75
CA PRO A 4 0.53 -20.14 -2.12
C PRO A 4 1.74 -19.21 -2.31
N ALA A 5 1.49 -17.91 -2.24
CA ALA A 5 2.58 -16.93 -2.27
C ALA A 5 3.56 -17.19 -1.13
N ARG A 6 4.84 -16.98 -1.42
CA ARG A 6 5.90 -17.23 -0.43
C ARG A 6 5.97 -16.15 0.63
N ALA A 7 5.50 -14.97 0.32
CA ALA A 7 5.45 -13.83 1.25
C ALA A 7 4.31 -12.94 0.87
N GLY A 8 3.69 -12.32 1.86
CA GLY A 8 2.57 -11.44 1.62
C GLY A 8 2.24 -10.58 2.81
N ALA A 9 1.26 -9.74 2.60
CA ALA A 9 0.71 -8.87 3.62
C ALA A 9 -0.81 -8.94 3.59
N LEU A 10 -1.42 -8.94 4.75
CA LEU A 10 -2.87 -8.82 4.89
C LEU A 10 -3.16 -7.40 5.38
N LEU A 11 -4.01 -6.70 4.64
CA LEU A 11 -4.38 -5.33 4.95
C LEU A 11 -5.90 -5.24 5.01
N TYR A 12 -6.43 -4.83 6.16
CA TYR A 12 -7.86 -4.54 6.28
C TYR A 12 -8.16 -3.14 5.75
N ALA A 13 -9.27 -3.01 5.03
CA ALA A 13 -9.65 -1.76 4.41
C ALA A 13 -11.14 -1.49 4.57
N SER A 14 -11.50 -0.24 4.75
CA SER A 14 -12.89 0.20 4.72
C SER A 14 -13.40 0.28 3.28
N ASN A 15 -12.53 0.66 2.35
CA ASN A 15 -12.82 0.69 0.93
C ASN A 15 -11.76 -0.12 0.19
N MET A 16 -12.03 -1.40 0.00
CA MET A 16 -11.08 -2.32 -0.63
C MET A 16 -10.70 -1.90 -2.04
N GLU A 17 -11.67 -1.47 -2.83
CA GLU A 17 -11.42 -1.09 -4.23
C GLU A 17 -10.47 0.10 -4.32
N ARG A 18 -10.68 1.09 -3.47
CA ARG A 18 -9.82 2.28 -3.43
C ARG A 18 -8.40 1.92 -3.03
N ILE A 19 -8.24 1.07 -2.01
CA ILE A 19 -6.93 0.63 -1.53
C ILE A 19 -6.23 -0.23 -2.58
N ALA A 20 -6.94 -1.19 -3.18
CA ALA A 20 -6.36 -2.05 -4.22
C ALA A 20 -5.90 -1.22 -5.42
N SER A 21 -6.74 -0.32 -5.91
CA SER A 21 -6.40 0.54 -7.04
C SER A 21 -5.18 1.41 -6.75
N PHE A 22 -5.08 1.90 -5.52
CA PHE A 22 -3.93 2.69 -5.09
C PHE A 22 -2.63 1.90 -5.23
N TYR A 23 -2.56 0.71 -4.62
CA TYR A 23 -1.33 -0.08 -4.67
C TYR A 23 -1.05 -0.66 -6.05
N GLU A 24 -2.10 -1.01 -6.81
CA GLU A 24 -1.93 -1.43 -8.21
C GLU A 24 -1.20 -0.37 -9.03
N LYS A 25 -1.56 0.90 -8.86
CA LYS A 25 -1.01 1.99 -9.67
C LYS A 25 0.31 2.53 -9.13
N VAL A 26 0.42 2.67 -7.81
CA VAL A 26 1.65 3.20 -7.20
C VAL A 26 2.78 2.19 -7.28
N LEU A 27 2.49 0.91 -7.10
CA LEU A 27 3.49 -0.15 -7.00
C LEU A 27 3.51 -1.08 -8.20
N SER A 28 2.72 -0.80 -9.24
CA SER A 28 2.61 -1.65 -10.44
C SER A 28 2.24 -3.09 -10.10
N MET A 29 1.30 -3.27 -9.17
CA MET A 29 0.81 -4.59 -8.80
C MET A 29 -0.32 -5.01 -9.73
N VAL A 30 -0.52 -6.31 -9.87
CA VAL A 30 -1.53 -6.91 -10.74
C VAL A 30 -2.61 -7.56 -9.90
N ARG A 31 -3.86 -7.32 -10.26
CA ARG A 31 -4.99 -7.92 -9.56
C ARG A 31 -5.17 -9.36 -10.02
N LEU A 32 -5.22 -10.28 -9.05
CA LEU A 32 -5.44 -11.70 -9.31
C LEU A 32 -6.91 -12.08 -9.13
N THR A 33 -7.52 -11.68 -8.01
CA THR A 33 -8.91 -12.01 -7.70
C THR A 33 -9.58 -10.85 -7.02
N SER A 34 -10.91 -10.82 -7.10
CA SER A 34 -11.72 -9.80 -6.45
C SER A 34 -13.06 -10.40 -6.07
N SER A 35 -13.48 -10.20 -4.82
CA SER A 35 -14.78 -10.61 -4.32
C SER A 35 -15.34 -9.53 -3.40
N GLY A 36 -16.54 -9.75 -2.85
CA GLY A 36 -17.12 -8.82 -1.90
C GLY A 36 -16.39 -8.75 -0.56
N GLU A 37 -15.50 -9.70 -0.28
CA GLU A 37 -14.80 -9.79 1.00
C GLU A 37 -13.32 -9.46 0.90
N ARG A 38 -12.70 -9.67 -0.28
CA ARG A 38 -11.26 -9.51 -0.43
C ARG A 38 -10.86 -9.27 -1.87
N ILE A 39 -9.74 -8.59 -2.03
CA ILE A 39 -9.06 -8.37 -3.30
C ILE A 39 -7.62 -8.82 -3.11
N VAL A 40 -7.11 -9.63 -4.05
CA VAL A 40 -5.72 -10.09 -4.04
C VAL A 40 -4.98 -9.43 -5.18
N ILE A 41 -3.90 -8.74 -4.85
CA ILE A 41 -2.99 -8.11 -5.82
C ILE A 41 -1.58 -8.61 -5.55
N GLU A 42 -0.74 -8.61 -6.57
CA GLU A 42 0.64 -9.06 -6.40
C GLU A 42 1.62 -8.39 -7.35
N SER A 43 2.87 -8.37 -6.94
CA SER A 43 4.04 -8.14 -7.76
C SER A 43 4.89 -9.41 -7.74
N PRO A 44 6.01 -9.45 -8.50
CA PRO A 44 6.91 -10.61 -8.41
C PRO A 44 7.48 -10.85 -7.00
N ASP A 45 7.46 -9.84 -6.14
CA ASP A 45 8.12 -9.90 -4.83
C ASP A 45 7.19 -10.22 -3.69
N ILE A 46 5.91 -9.80 -3.77
CA ILE A 46 5.00 -9.90 -2.63
C ILE A 46 3.55 -9.95 -3.12
N GLN A 47 2.72 -10.68 -2.37
CA GLN A 47 1.28 -10.67 -2.57
C GLN A 47 0.61 -9.87 -1.44
N MET A 48 -0.35 -9.04 -1.79
CA MET A 48 -1.18 -8.32 -0.82
C MET A 48 -2.61 -8.83 -0.87
N LEU A 49 -3.12 -9.22 0.30
CA LEU A 49 -4.51 -9.57 0.48
C LEU A 49 -5.21 -8.39 1.15
N ILE A 50 -6.09 -7.72 0.41
CA ILE A 50 -6.87 -6.61 0.93
C ILE A 50 -8.24 -7.15 1.31
N HIS A 51 -8.56 -7.08 2.59
CA HIS A 51 -9.75 -7.71 3.15
C HIS A 51 -10.65 -6.67 3.77
N ALA A 52 -11.96 -6.81 3.56
CA ALA A 52 -12.91 -5.98 4.26
C ALA A 52 -12.83 -6.24 5.76
N TYR A 53 -13.06 -5.20 6.57
CA TYR A 53 -13.17 -5.41 8.01
C TYR A 53 -14.32 -6.38 8.29
N PRO A 54 -14.17 -7.30 9.26
CA PRO A 54 -15.29 -8.13 9.69
C PRO A 54 -16.48 -7.25 10.10
N PRO A 55 -17.73 -7.67 9.85
CA PRO A 55 -18.90 -6.80 10.09
C PRO A 55 -18.98 -6.22 11.51
N HIS A 56 -18.60 -6.99 12.52
CA HIS A 56 -18.64 -6.51 13.91
C HIS A 56 -17.58 -5.45 14.22
N ILE A 57 -16.48 -5.42 13.44
CA ILE A 57 -15.42 -4.43 13.56
C ILE A 57 -15.71 -3.24 12.65
N ALA A 58 -16.26 -3.49 11.45
CA ALA A 58 -16.55 -2.44 10.47
C ALA A 58 -17.41 -1.33 11.05
N ARG A 59 -18.32 -1.66 11.96
CA ARG A 59 -19.20 -0.69 12.61
C ARG A 59 -18.46 0.25 13.55
N THR A 60 -17.27 -0.12 14.00
CA THR A 60 -16.46 0.68 14.93
C THR A 60 -15.33 1.42 14.22
N VAL A 61 -15.07 1.12 12.94
CA VAL A 61 -14.01 1.77 12.17
C VAL A 61 -14.52 3.10 11.65
N SER A 62 -13.79 4.16 11.96
CA SER A 62 -14.07 5.50 11.45
C SER A 62 -12.81 6.06 10.82
N LEU A 63 -12.92 6.46 9.55
CA LEU A 63 -11.82 7.10 8.84
C LEU A 63 -12.08 8.60 8.80
N GLN A 64 -11.03 9.37 9.09
CA GLN A 64 -11.09 10.82 8.97
C GLN A 64 -10.79 11.25 7.54
N ASN A 65 -11.29 12.41 7.17
CA ASN A 65 -11.02 13.01 5.87
C ASN A 65 -10.47 14.43 6.09
N PRO A 66 -9.15 14.68 5.90
CA PRO A 66 -8.16 13.72 5.40
C PRO A 66 -7.84 12.63 6.42
N PRO A 67 -7.36 11.45 5.95
CA PRO A 67 -7.03 10.35 6.85
C PRO A 67 -5.95 10.72 7.85
N LEU A 68 -6.08 10.23 9.09
CA LEU A 68 -4.99 10.31 10.07
C LEU A 68 -3.99 9.20 9.81
N PHE A 69 -2.71 9.52 9.97
CA PHE A 69 -1.63 8.56 9.85
C PHE A 69 -1.71 7.55 10.99
N ARG A 70 -1.67 6.27 10.65
CA ARG A 70 -1.67 5.20 11.62
C ARG A 70 -0.24 4.85 11.98
N GLN A 71 0.17 5.21 13.19
CA GLN A 71 1.49 4.89 13.70
C GLN A 71 1.51 3.44 14.18
N THR A 72 2.21 2.58 13.46
CA THR A 72 2.39 1.17 13.83
C THR A 72 3.88 0.83 13.81
N PRO A 73 4.30 -0.19 14.60
CA PRO A 73 5.69 -0.63 14.55
C PRO A 73 6.09 -1.27 13.23
N LEU A 74 5.12 -1.84 12.51
CA LEU A 74 5.35 -2.52 11.25
C LEU A 74 5.19 -1.55 10.09
N ARG A 75 6.19 -1.51 9.19
CA ARG A 75 6.11 -0.76 7.95
C ARG A 75 6.61 -1.64 6.82
N LEU A 76 5.78 -1.79 5.80
CA LEU A 76 6.21 -2.42 4.56
C LEU A 76 6.99 -1.41 3.73
N PHE A 77 7.89 -1.89 2.92
CA PHE A 77 8.57 -1.05 1.94
C PHE A 77 8.54 -1.70 0.57
N PHE A 78 8.58 -0.86 -0.45
CA PHE A 78 8.53 -1.31 -1.85
C PHE A 78 9.50 -0.49 -2.67
N THR A 79 10.26 -1.14 -3.54
CA THR A 79 11.13 -0.43 -4.47
C THR A 79 10.35 -0.08 -5.72
N VAL A 80 10.44 1.17 -6.12
CA VAL A 80 9.80 1.72 -7.32
C VAL A 80 10.88 2.27 -8.26
N PRO A 81 10.60 2.38 -9.57
CA PRO A 81 11.55 2.96 -10.51
C PRO A 81 11.84 4.45 -10.22
N SER A 82 10.85 5.19 -9.73
CA SER A 82 10.97 6.63 -9.47
C SER A 82 10.08 7.02 -8.31
N ILE A 83 10.67 7.56 -7.25
CA ILE A 83 9.91 8.08 -6.11
C ILE A 83 9.06 9.28 -6.55
N ASP A 84 9.60 10.14 -7.41
CA ASP A 84 8.86 11.31 -7.88
C ASP A 84 7.61 10.91 -8.66
N ALA A 85 7.72 9.91 -9.53
CA ALA A 85 6.58 9.38 -10.27
C ALA A 85 5.55 8.75 -9.33
N ALA A 86 6.01 7.96 -8.36
CA ALA A 86 5.15 7.35 -7.35
C ALA A 86 4.42 8.41 -6.54
N ARG A 87 5.09 9.52 -6.21
CA ARG A 87 4.50 10.64 -5.47
C ARG A 87 3.33 11.24 -6.24
N THR A 88 3.51 11.48 -7.53
CA THR A 88 2.45 12.06 -8.37
C THR A 88 1.26 11.12 -8.47
N ILE A 89 1.50 9.84 -8.70
CA ILE A 89 0.43 8.84 -8.80
C ILE A 89 -0.31 8.72 -7.47
N ALA A 90 0.42 8.64 -6.37
CA ALA A 90 -0.18 8.53 -5.04
C ALA A 90 -1.08 9.73 -4.72
N ALA A 91 -0.61 10.94 -5.01
CA ALA A 91 -1.39 12.15 -4.76
C ALA A 91 -2.70 12.16 -5.55
N ASN A 92 -2.69 11.66 -6.77
CA ASN A 92 -3.90 11.59 -7.60
C ASN A 92 -4.91 10.55 -7.10
N LEU A 93 -4.46 9.62 -6.26
CA LEU A 93 -5.29 8.53 -5.78
C LEU A 93 -5.62 8.65 -4.28
N GLY A 94 -5.31 9.80 -3.67
CA GLY A 94 -5.67 10.07 -2.29
C GLY A 94 -4.65 9.64 -1.26
N GLY A 95 -3.47 9.21 -1.69
CA GLY A 95 -2.34 8.94 -0.80
C GLY A 95 -1.32 10.06 -0.85
N VAL A 96 -0.22 9.88 -0.12
CA VAL A 96 0.86 10.87 -0.05
C VAL A 96 2.20 10.16 0.00
N VAL A 97 3.17 10.62 -0.79
CA VAL A 97 4.58 10.28 -0.59
C VAL A 97 5.26 11.53 -0.06
N GLN A 98 5.85 11.43 1.13
CA GLN A 98 6.48 12.56 1.79
C GLN A 98 7.70 13.04 0.99
N THR A 99 8.05 14.32 1.15
CA THR A 99 9.18 14.90 0.42
C THR A 99 10.51 14.64 1.11
N GLU A 100 10.50 14.41 2.43
CA GLU A 100 11.72 14.11 3.17
C GLU A 100 12.29 12.76 2.72
N LYS A 101 13.60 12.77 2.42
CA LYS A 101 14.30 11.60 1.91
C LYS A 101 15.40 11.20 2.87
N TRP A 102 15.58 9.89 2.99
CA TRP A 102 16.74 9.33 3.67
C TRP A 102 17.50 8.45 2.69
N GLN A 103 18.78 8.24 2.99
CA GLN A 103 19.60 7.33 2.20
C GLN A 103 19.94 6.08 2.99
N GLY A 104 19.82 4.94 2.33
CA GLY A 104 20.32 3.67 2.80
C GLY A 104 21.38 3.15 1.84
N PRO A 105 21.90 1.94 2.08
CA PRO A 105 22.91 1.35 1.19
C PRO A 105 22.34 1.09 -0.21
N GLY A 106 22.70 1.95 -1.17
CA GLY A 106 22.29 1.79 -2.56
C GLY A 106 20.89 2.24 -2.88
N PHE A 107 20.21 2.94 -1.98
CA PHE A 107 18.85 3.41 -2.25
C PHE A 107 18.51 4.70 -1.51
N LYS A 108 17.50 5.38 -2.01
CA LYS A 108 16.81 6.48 -1.33
C LYS A 108 15.44 5.99 -0.86
N VAL A 109 14.94 6.54 0.23
CA VAL A 109 13.64 6.13 0.78
C VAL A 109 12.84 7.33 1.25
N CYS A 110 11.51 7.28 1.02
CA CYS A 110 10.53 8.23 1.54
C CYS A 110 9.43 7.47 2.25
N ASN A 111 8.88 8.08 3.29
CA ASN A 111 7.64 7.57 3.89
C ASN A 111 6.45 7.93 3.01
N ALA A 112 5.43 7.10 3.07
CA ALA A 112 4.22 7.29 2.30
C ALA A 112 3.00 6.85 3.12
N THR A 113 1.83 7.30 2.71
CA THR A 113 0.57 6.85 3.28
C THR A 113 -0.41 6.51 2.17
N ASP A 114 -1.19 5.46 2.39
CA ASP A 114 -2.28 5.10 1.50
C ASP A 114 -3.54 5.94 1.82
N PRO A 115 -4.62 5.81 1.04
CA PRO A 115 -5.82 6.62 1.26
C PRO A 115 -6.53 6.39 2.60
N GLU A 116 -6.18 5.36 3.34
CA GLU A 116 -6.76 5.10 4.67
C GLU A 116 -5.78 5.40 5.80
N GLY A 117 -4.64 6.02 5.49
CA GLY A 117 -3.68 6.49 6.49
C GLY A 117 -2.67 5.43 6.95
N ASN A 118 -2.56 4.31 6.26
CA ASN A 118 -1.53 3.32 6.58
C ASN A 118 -0.18 3.80 6.06
N ILE A 119 0.84 3.71 6.91
CA ILE A 119 2.19 4.18 6.56
C ILE A 119 2.98 3.05 5.95
N PHE A 120 3.62 3.33 4.82
CA PHE A 120 4.57 2.43 4.17
C PHE A 120 5.75 3.27 3.66
N GLN A 121 6.71 2.64 3.03
CA GLN A 121 7.86 3.33 2.46
C GLN A 121 8.03 2.97 1.00
N VAL A 122 8.50 3.92 0.22
CA VAL A 122 8.93 3.69 -1.16
C VAL A 122 10.42 3.94 -1.25
N ARG A 123 11.11 3.05 -1.95
CA ARG A 123 12.56 3.11 -2.19
C ARG A 123 12.82 3.24 -3.67
N GLU A 124 13.93 3.90 -3.99
CA GLU A 124 14.42 4.02 -5.36
C GLU A 124 15.91 3.72 -5.35
N SER A 125 16.35 2.93 -6.33
CA SER A 125 17.78 2.64 -6.48
C SER A 125 18.58 3.93 -6.61
N ALA A 126 19.68 4.04 -5.87
CA ALA A 126 20.64 5.13 -5.97
C ALA A 126 21.91 4.72 -6.73
N LEU A 127 21.87 3.53 -7.34
CA LEU A 127 23.00 3.01 -8.13
C LEU A 127 22.91 3.46 -9.57
#